data_a5b8c0f2cc9d5b8723adf7b404984f26
#
_entry.id   a5b8c0f2cc9d5b8723adf7b404984f26
#
_cell.length_a   1.000
_cell.length_b   1.000
_cell.length_c   1.000
_cell.angle_alpha   90.00
_cell.angle_beta   90.00
_cell.angle_gamma   90.00
#
_symmetry.space_group_name_H-M   'P 1'
#
loop_
_entity.id
_entity.type
_entity.pdbx_description
1 polymer ?
#
loop_
_entity_poly.entity_id
_entity_poly.type
_entity_poly.pdbx_seq_one_letter_code
_entity_poly.pdbx_strand_id
1 'polypeptide(L)'
;MDNISILIVDDHTILRIGIRLLLDSQQDMEIVGETGSGFEALQLARELKPRVILLDISLEDVNGLDILPELKNIDENIRVLVLTMHEDESFLLQTLNRGGDGYILKKAADLELITAIRAVNRNEIYIDPSLTKSVLRNIYGRTEKVTRKKDREVQPLSNREKEVLKLVAMGYTNKQIADKLLLSIKTIESHKARIKEKLNLNHRSDLVKYAISKGLLYED
;
A
#
# COMPACT_ATOMS: atom_id res chain seq x y z
N MET A 1 -25.15 14.13 20.36
CA MET A 1 -23.82 13.93 19.75
C MET A 1 -24.10 13.72 18.28
N ASP A 2 -23.41 14.42 17.40
CA ASP A 2 -23.64 14.22 15.96
C ASP A 2 -23.13 12.84 15.58
N ASN A 3 -23.96 12.08 14.85
CA ASN A 3 -23.61 10.76 14.36
C ASN A 3 -22.41 10.83 13.41
N ILE A 4 -21.53 9.85 13.45
CA ILE A 4 -20.43 9.73 12.50
C ILE A 4 -21.01 9.27 11.16
N SER A 5 -21.07 10.17 10.18
CA SER A 5 -21.53 9.86 8.83
C SER A 5 -20.44 9.08 8.06
N ILE A 6 -20.80 7.91 7.53
CA ILE A 6 -19.84 6.96 6.94
C ILE A 6 -20.24 6.67 5.48
N LEU A 7 -19.27 6.74 4.57
CA LEU A 7 -19.35 6.24 3.21
C LEU A 7 -18.55 4.96 3.09
N ILE A 8 -19.15 3.87 2.60
CA ILE A 8 -18.49 2.58 2.38
C ILE A 8 -18.13 2.43 0.91
N VAL A 9 -16.85 2.19 0.62
CA VAL A 9 -16.31 2.02 -0.73
C VAL A 9 -15.57 0.69 -0.82
N ASP A 10 -16.24 -0.34 -1.32
CA ASP A 10 -15.71 -1.71 -1.45
C ASP A 10 -16.47 -2.44 -2.55
N ASP A 11 -15.82 -3.11 -3.50
CA ASP A 11 -16.47 -3.84 -4.59
C ASP A 11 -17.06 -5.20 -4.13
N HIS A 12 -16.69 -5.69 -2.95
CA HIS A 12 -17.20 -6.93 -2.38
C HIS A 12 -18.57 -6.75 -1.73
N THR A 13 -19.65 -7.01 -2.44
CA THR A 13 -21.04 -6.80 -1.98
C THR A 13 -21.35 -7.47 -0.63
N ILE A 14 -20.88 -8.71 -0.43
CA ILE A 14 -21.15 -9.45 0.83
C ILE A 14 -20.47 -8.75 2.01
N LEU A 15 -19.27 -8.26 1.83
CA LEU A 15 -18.54 -7.52 2.87
C LEU A 15 -19.22 -6.20 3.19
N ARG A 16 -19.67 -5.43 2.17
CA ARG A 16 -20.43 -4.19 2.41
C ARG A 16 -21.68 -4.45 3.25
N ILE A 17 -22.44 -5.51 2.92
CA ILE A 17 -23.63 -5.91 3.72
C ILE A 17 -23.24 -6.21 5.16
N GLY A 18 -22.16 -6.95 5.40
CA GLY A 18 -21.67 -7.27 6.73
C GLY A 18 -21.27 -6.02 7.52
N ILE A 19 -20.50 -5.11 6.90
CA ILE A 19 -20.11 -3.83 7.50
C ILE A 19 -21.35 -2.98 7.82
N ARG A 20 -22.32 -2.90 6.91
CA ARG A 20 -23.58 -2.19 7.14
C ARG A 20 -24.28 -2.71 8.38
N LEU A 21 -24.51 -4.02 8.48
CA LEU A 21 -25.18 -4.62 9.65
C LEU A 21 -24.45 -4.33 10.96
N LEU A 22 -23.11 -4.36 10.93
CA LEU A 22 -22.28 -4.05 12.08
C LEU A 22 -22.43 -2.58 12.50
N LEU A 23 -22.36 -1.64 11.56
CA LEU A 23 -22.39 -0.21 11.85
C LEU A 23 -23.80 0.27 12.20
N ASP A 24 -24.84 -0.28 11.58
CA ASP A 24 -26.26 0.01 11.92
C ASP A 24 -26.61 -0.39 13.37
N SER A 25 -25.85 -1.29 13.97
CA SER A 25 -26.00 -1.63 15.39
C SER A 25 -25.42 -0.58 16.35
N GLN A 26 -24.67 0.40 15.84
CA GLN A 26 -24.03 1.44 16.64
C GLN A 26 -24.90 2.70 16.68
N GLN A 27 -25.14 3.25 17.90
CA GLN A 27 -26.00 4.42 18.08
C GLN A 27 -25.33 5.75 17.63
N ASP A 28 -24.01 5.75 17.50
CA ASP A 28 -23.18 6.91 17.17
C ASP A 28 -22.68 6.92 15.71
N MET A 29 -23.20 6.01 14.86
CA MET A 29 -22.76 5.85 13.46
C MET A 29 -23.96 5.84 12.53
N GLU A 30 -23.78 6.40 11.33
CA GLU A 30 -24.76 6.45 10.26
C GLU A 30 -24.12 6.22 8.91
N ILE A 31 -24.61 5.25 8.14
CA ILE A 31 -24.14 5.02 6.78
C ILE A 31 -24.91 5.94 5.84
N VAL A 32 -24.24 6.95 5.29
CA VAL A 32 -24.83 7.93 4.39
C VAL A 32 -24.76 7.51 2.92
N GLY A 33 -23.89 6.54 2.59
CA GLY A 33 -23.79 6.00 1.23
C GLY A 33 -22.89 4.76 1.18
N GLU A 34 -23.01 4.02 0.08
CA GLU A 34 -22.15 2.89 -0.23
C GLU A 34 -21.98 2.71 -1.74
N THR A 35 -20.81 2.30 -2.18
CA THR A 35 -20.49 2.01 -3.57
C THR A 35 -19.42 0.96 -3.73
N GLY A 36 -19.37 0.29 -4.89
CA GLY A 36 -18.26 -0.58 -5.31
C GLY A 36 -17.27 0.09 -6.25
N SER A 37 -17.51 1.37 -6.63
CA SER A 37 -16.72 2.11 -7.62
C SER A 37 -15.98 3.26 -6.97
N GLY A 38 -14.68 3.37 -7.24
CA GLY A 38 -13.87 4.48 -6.75
C GLY A 38 -14.24 5.81 -7.41
N PHE A 39 -14.64 5.81 -8.68
CA PHE A 39 -15.10 7.02 -9.35
C PHE A 39 -16.42 7.52 -8.79
N GLU A 40 -17.37 6.62 -8.50
CA GLU A 40 -18.63 6.98 -7.84
C GLU A 40 -18.39 7.47 -6.40
N ALA A 41 -17.39 6.90 -5.70
CA ALA A 41 -17.00 7.36 -4.36
C ALA A 41 -16.60 8.83 -4.33
N LEU A 42 -15.88 9.32 -5.34
CA LEU A 42 -15.53 10.75 -5.46
C LEU A 42 -16.77 11.64 -5.63
N GLN A 43 -17.77 11.17 -6.37
CA GLN A 43 -19.04 11.90 -6.53
C GLN A 43 -19.82 11.91 -5.21
N LEU A 44 -20.04 10.74 -4.61
CA LEU A 44 -20.76 10.62 -3.34
C LEU A 44 -20.09 11.40 -2.21
N ALA A 45 -18.75 11.43 -2.16
CA ALA A 45 -18.01 12.19 -1.15
C ALA A 45 -18.29 13.71 -1.28
N ARG A 46 -18.41 14.26 -2.50
CA ARG A 46 -18.76 15.67 -2.75
C ARG A 46 -20.20 16.00 -2.34
N GLU A 47 -21.12 15.08 -2.63
CA GLU A 47 -22.56 15.26 -2.38
C GLU A 47 -22.90 15.09 -0.89
N LEU A 48 -22.38 14.03 -0.27
CA LEU A 48 -22.75 13.60 1.08
C LEU A 48 -21.84 14.17 2.18
N LYS A 49 -20.62 14.58 1.84
CA LYS A 49 -19.60 15.09 2.77
C LYS A 49 -19.47 14.22 4.03
N PRO A 50 -19.18 12.92 3.89
CA PRO A 50 -19.09 12.01 5.02
C PRO A 50 -17.95 12.40 5.96
N ARG A 51 -18.11 12.12 7.25
CA ARG A 51 -17.01 12.28 8.23
C ARG A 51 -15.93 11.22 8.06
N VAL A 52 -16.32 9.98 7.73
CA VAL A 52 -15.40 8.87 7.53
C VAL A 52 -15.72 8.16 6.22
N ILE A 53 -14.70 7.86 5.45
CA ILE A 53 -14.77 7.00 4.27
C ILE A 53 -14.03 5.71 4.60
N LEU A 54 -14.71 4.56 4.53
CA LEU A 54 -14.09 3.24 4.53
C LEU A 54 -13.72 2.93 3.08
N LEU A 55 -12.43 2.82 2.78
CA LEU A 55 -11.93 2.70 1.41
C LEU A 55 -11.17 1.40 1.20
N ASP A 56 -11.65 0.53 0.31
CA ASP A 56 -10.82 -0.58 -0.17
C ASP A 56 -9.76 -0.09 -1.17
N ILE A 57 -8.60 -0.72 -1.13
CA ILE A 57 -7.52 -0.50 -2.10
C ILE A 57 -7.84 -1.15 -3.44
N SER A 58 -8.42 -2.36 -3.41
CA SER A 58 -8.60 -3.24 -4.58
C SER A 58 -10.01 -3.08 -5.16
N LEU A 59 -10.31 -1.93 -5.78
CA LEU A 59 -11.56 -1.72 -6.50
C LEU A 59 -11.40 -2.17 -7.96
N GLU A 60 -12.50 -2.60 -8.60
CA GLU A 60 -12.47 -3.08 -9.99
C GLU A 60 -12.12 -1.97 -11.01
N ASP A 61 -12.53 -0.74 -10.76
CA ASP A 61 -12.40 0.38 -11.70
C ASP A 61 -11.14 1.22 -11.49
N VAL A 62 -10.63 1.33 -10.25
CA VAL A 62 -9.44 2.12 -9.92
C VAL A 62 -8.79 1.63 -8.63
N ASN A 63 -7.49 1.85 -8.48
CA ASN A 63 -6.83 1.58 -7.20
C ASN A 63 -7.26 2.63 -6.16
N GLY A 64 -7.82 2.19 -5.02
CA GLY A 64 -8.31 3.08 -3.96
C GLY A 64 -7.24 4.07 -3.45
N LEU A 65 -5.97 3.68 -3.45
CA LEU A 65 -4.88 4.60 -3.09
C LEU A 65 -4.70 5.75 -4.10
N ASP A 66 -5.10 5.58 -5.35
CA ASP A 66 -4.93 6.64 -6.36
C ASP A 66 -5.98 7.73 -6.21
N ILE A 67 -7.18 7.39 -5.74
CA ILE A 67 -8.25 8.36 -5.46
C ILE A 67 -8.17 8.98 -4.06
N LEU A 68 -7.39 8.41 -3.15
CA LEU A 68 -7.30 8.87 -1.76
C LEU A 68 -6.93 10.37 -1.66
N PRO A 69 -5.91 10.89 -2.38
CA PRO A 69 -5.60 12.32 -2.34
C PRO A 69 -6.76 13.21 -2.84
N GLU A 70 -7.52 12.74 -3.83
CA GLU A 70 -8.68 13.48 -4.33
C GLU A 70 -9.80 13.51 -3.29
N LEU A 71 -10.08 12.40 -2.60
CA LEU A 71 -11.04 12.34 -1.49
C LEU A 71 -10.66 13.33 -0.38
N LYS A 72 -9.38 13.39 -0.01
CA LYS A 72 -8.87 14.34 1.01
C LYS A 72 -8.98 15.81 0.57
N ASN A 73 -8.93 16.08 -0.72
CA ASN A 73 -9.06 17.43 -1.28
C ASN A 73 -10.51 17.92 -1.37
N ILE A 74 -11.51 17.04 -1.23
CA ILE A 74 -12.93 17.43 -1.27
C ILE A 74 -13.31 18.25 -0.04
N ASP A 75 -12.92 17.78 1.15
CA ASP A 75 -13.17 18.45 2.43
C ASP A 75 -12.08 18.03 3.44
N GLU A 76 -11.48 19.00 4.12
CA GLU A 76 -10.43 18.75 5.12
C GLU A 76 -10.92 17.95 6.35
N ASN A 77 -12.24 17.92 6.57
CA ASN A 77 -12.85 17.15 7.64
C ASN A 77 -13.08 15.68 7.30
N ILE A 78 -13.00 15.29 6.03
CA ILE A 78 -13.12 13.88 5.63
C ILE A 78 -11.92 13.09 6.16
N ARG A 79 -12.21 11.99 6.85
CA ARG A 79 -11.23 11.00 7.30
C ARG A 79 -11.31 9.76 6.43
N VAL A 80 -10.18 9.28 5.96
CA VAL A 80 -10.12 8.08 5.11
C VAL A 80 -9.46 6.96 5.89
N LEU A 81 -10.27 5.94 6.23
CA LEU A 81 -9.81 4.68 6.83
C LEU A 81 -9.76 3.62 5.73
N VAL A 82 -8.54 3.20 5.39
CA VAL A 82 -8.34 2.12 4.42
C VAL A 82 -8.67 0.77 5.06
N LEU A 83 -9.55 0.00 4.41
CA LEU A 83 -9.95 -1.35 4.80
C LEU A 83 -9.58 -2.32 3.67
N THR A 84 -8.62 -3.24 3.90
CA THR A 84 -8.02 -4.02 2.82
C THR A 84 -7.55 -5.40 3.23
N MET A 85 -7.36 -6.30 2.24
CA MET A 85 -6.72 -7.62 2.44
C MET A 85 -5.19 -7.55 2.42
N HIS A 86 -4.58 -6.43 2.04
CA HIS A 86 -3.13 -6.31 1.91
C HIS A 86 -2.44 -6.15 3.26
N GLU A 87 -1.59 -7.12 3.61
CA GLU A 87 -0.78 -7.13 4.84
C GLU A 87 0.60 -6.49 4.65
N ASP A 88 0.94 -6.08 3.43
CA ASP A 88 2.25 -5.51 3.12
C ASP A 88 2.35 -4.06 3.62
N GLU A 89 3.38 -3.78 4.40
CA GLU A 89 3.68 -2.45 4.95
C GLU A 89 3.79 -1.36 3.88
N SER A 90 4.13 -1.72 2.65
CA SER A 90 4.24 -0.75 1.57
C SER A 90 2.92 -0.07 1.27
N PHE A 91 1.78 -0.77 1.39
CA PHE A 91 0.45 -0.18 1.23
C PHE A 91 0.08 0.73 2.40
N LEU A 92 0.41 0.33 3.63
CA LEU A 92 0.23 1.19 4.80
C LEU A 92 1.02 2.50 4.66
N LEU A 93 2.31 2.42 4.31
CA LEU A 93 3.13 3.61 4.12
C LEU A 93 2.62 4.51 2.98
N GLN A 94 2.16 3.91 1.87
CA GLN A 94 1.53 4.66 0.79
C GLN A 94 0.23 5.34 1.24
N THR A 95 -0.60 4.66 2.03
CA THR A 95 -1.83 5.23 2.61
C THR A 95 -1.51 6.48 3.42
N LEU A 96 -0.59 6.38 4.38
CA LEU A 96 -0.21 7.51 5.23
C LEU A 96 0.44 8.66 4.44
N ASN A 97 1.32 8.36 3.48
CA ASN A 97 1.97 9.36 2.64
C ASN A 97 0.99 10.11 1.71
N ARG A 98 -0.15 9.50 1.38
CA ARG A 98 -1.21 10.09 0.56
C ARG A 98 -2.30 10.78 1.38
N GLY A 99 -2.10 10.86 2.70
CA GLY A 99 -3.00 11.57 3.62
C GLY A 99 -4.13 10.71 4.21
N GLY A 100 -4.04 9.37 4.13
CA GLY A 100 -4.97 8.48 4.82
C GLY A 100 -4.84 8.59 6.33
N ASP A 101 -5.96 8.50 7.03
CA ASP A 101 -6.05 8.66 8.49
C ASP A 101 -5.98 7.32 9.23
N GLY A 102 -6.13 6.19 8.52
CA GLY A 102 -5.98 4.89 9.14
C GLY A 102 -5.88 3.74 8.14
N TYR A 103 -5.47 2.58 8.67
CA TYR A 103 -5.30 1.35 7.90
C TYR A 103 -5.67 0.15 8.75
N ILE A 104 -6.62 -0.65 8.27
CA ILE A 104 -7.12 -1.84 8.94
C ILE A 104 -7.24 -2.99 7.95
N LEU A 105 -6.99 -4.21 8.41
CA LEU A 105 -7.13 -5.40 7.59
C LEU A 105 -8.57 -5.92 7.61
N LYS A 106 -9.10 -6.35 6.47
CA LYS A 106 -10.45 -6.93 6.33
C LYS A 106 -10.68 -8.18 7.20
N LYS A 107 -9.59 -8.81 7.67
CA LYS A 107 -9.64 -9.92 8.64
C LYS A 107 -9.74 -9.47 10.10
N ALA A 108 -9.65 -8.16 10.37
CA ALA A 108 -9.78 -7.64 11.73
C ALA A 108 -11.16 -7.95 12.30
N ALA A 109 -11.23 -8.10 13.61
CA ALA A 109 -12.50 -8.34 14.29
C ALA A 109 -13.41 -7.11 14.18
N ASP A 110 -14.71 -7.34 14.15
CA ASP A 110 -15.75 -6.30 14.03
C ASP A 110 -15.55 -5.14 15.03
N LEU A 111 -15.13 -5.46 16.25
CA LEU A 111 -14.87 -4.47 17.31
C LEU A 111 -13.68 -3.57 17.00
N GLU A 112 -12.69 -4.05 16.25
CA GLU A 112 -11.54 -3.26 15.82
C GLU A 112 -11.93 -2.25 14.75
N LEU A 113 -12.83 -2.59 13.83
CA LEU A 113 -13.35 -1.66 12.82
C LEU A 113 -14.11 -0.50 13.48
N ILE A 114 -14.99 -0.78 14.43
CA ILE A 114 -15.73 0.24 15.18
C ILE A 114 -14.75 1.18 15.91
N THR A 115 -13.74 0.60 16.56
CA THR A 115 -12.71 1.35 17.30
C THR A 115 -11.90 2.24 16.36
N ALA A 116 -11.52 1.72 15.18
CA ALA A 116 -10.79 2.46 14.16
C ALA A 116 -11.60 3.65 13.62
N ILE A 117 -12.90 3.46 13.31
CA ILE A 117 -13.78 4.54 12.85
C ILE A 117 -13.86 5.66 13.89
N ARG A 118 -14.08 5.30 15.17
CA ARG A 118 -14.11 6.30 16.24
C ARG A 118 -12.79 7.03 16.43
N ALA A 119 -11.66 6.34 16.29
CA ALA A 119 -10.33 6.94 16.39
C ALA A 119 -10.09 7.96 15.25
N VAL A 120 -10.30 7.56 13.99
CA VAL A 120 -10.06 8.48 12.86
C VAL A 120 -11.03 9.67 12.89
N ASN A 121 -12.28 9.48 13.33
CA ASN A 121 -13.22 10.60 13.51
C ASN A 121 -12.73 11.63 14.55
N ARG A 122 -11.91 11.23 15.53
CA ARG A 122 -11.26 12.12 16.51
C ARG A 122 -9.93 12.70 16.04
N ASN A 123 -9.61 12.57 14.74
CA ASN A 123 -8.33 12.94 14.15
C ASN A 123 -7.12 12.14 14.68
N GLU A 124 -7.33 10.96 15.21
CA GLU A 124 -6.28 10.03 15.61
C GLU A 124 -5.92 9.13 14.42
N ILE A 125 -4.64 8.83 14.25
CA ILE A 125 -4.21 7.84 13.24
C ILE A 125 -4.46 6.44 13.80
N TYR A 126 -5.16 5.59 13.04
CA TYR A 126 -5.35 4.19 13.41
C TYR A 126 -4.56 3.26 12.49
N ILE A 127 -3.74 2.41 13.09
CA ILE A 127 -3.00 1.36 12.38
C ILE A 127 -3.37 0.03 12.99
N ASP A 128 -3.74 -0.94 12.14
CA ASP A 128 -4.02 -2.31 12.54
C ASP A 128 -2.90 -2.84 13.48
N PRO A 129 -3.23 -3.35 14.67
CA PRO A 129 -2.25 -3.79 15.65
C PRO A 129 -1.27 -4.85 15.12
N SER A 130 -1.71 -5.69 14.17
CA SER A 130 -0.86 -6.72 13.56
C SER A 130 0.28 -6.11 12.72
N LEU A 131 0.08 -4.91 12.15
CA LEU A 131 1.05 -4.19 11.34
C LEU A 131 1.95 -3.26 12.16
N THR A 132 1.53 -2.89 13.37
CA THR A 132 2.28 -1.92 14.20
C THR A 132 3.70 -2.38 14.51
N LYS A 133 3.91 -3.68 14.76
CA LYS A 133 5.24 -4.24 15.05
C LYS A 133 6.21 -4.09 13.87
N SER A 134 5.71 -4.25 12.66
CA SER A 134 6.52 -4.18 11.45
C SER A 134 6.87 -2.72 11.12
N VAL A 135 5.92 -1.81 11.28
CA VAL A 135 6.14 -0.35 11.14
C VAL A 135 7.18 0.14 12.15
N LEU A 136 7.06 -0.26 13.42
CA LEU A 136 8.05 0.09 14.45
C LEU A 136 9.43 -0.45 14.10
N ARG A 137 9.56 -1.68 13.60
CA ARG A 137 10.84 -2.21 13.11
C ARG A 137 11.43 -1.39 11.98
N ASN A 138 10.60 -0.88 11.07
CA ASN A 138 11.08 -0.02 9.98
C ASN A 138 11.46 1.38 10.44
N ILE A 139 10.72 1.96 11.39
CA ILE A 139 11.04 3.26 12.00
C ILE A 139 12.29 3.14 12.88
N TYR A 140 12.33 2.21 13.83
CA TYR A 140 13.47 2.00 14.72
C TYR A 140 14.65 1.32 14.01
N GLY A 141 14.41 0.38 13.10
CA GLY A 141 15.46 -0.20 12.27
C GLY A 141 16.06 0.78 11.26
N ARG A 142 15.35 1.84 10.87
CA ARG A 142 15.93 3.00 10.17
C ARG A 142 16.79 3.85 11.10
N THR A 143 16.38 4.05 12.36
CA THR A 143 17.17 4.81 13.33
C THR A 143 18.44 4.06 13.72
N GLU A 144 18.39 2.75 13.91
CA GLU A 144 19.60 1.92 14.08
C GLU A 144 20.43 1.79 12.80
N LYS A 145 19.78 1.79 11.60
CA LYS A 145 20.50 1.80 10.32
C LYS A 145 21.09 3.18 9.98
N VAL A 146 20.52 4.27 10.47
CA VAL A 146 21.13 5.62 10.29
C VAL A 146 22.36 5.78 11.17
N THR A 147 22.40 5.19 12.37
CA THR A 147 23.60 5.16 13.20
C THR A 147 24.62 4.09 12.78
N ARG A 148 24.16 3.00 12.11
CA ARG A 148 25.06 1.99 11.51
C ARG A 148 25.35 2.19 10.02
N LYS A 149 24.63 3.11 9.33
CA LYS A 149 24.86 3.44 7.90
C LYS A 149 26.04 4.36 7.67
N LYS A 150 26.86 4.68 8.70
CA LYS A 150 28.14 5.36 8.44
C LYS A 150 29.22 4.44 7.86
N ASP A 151 29.00 3.09 7.85
CA ASP A 151 30.02 2.15 7.37
C ASP A 151 29.51 0.93 6.58
N ARG A 152 28.33 1.00 5.97
CA ARG A 152 28.02 0.05 4.89
C ARG A 152 27.89 0.84 3.60
N GLU A 153 29.00 0.97 2.90
CA GLU A 153 29.04 1.25 1.47
C GLU A 153 28.00 0.35 0.79
N VAL A 154 27.05 0.98 0.08
CA VAL A 154 26.19 0.27 -0.87
C VAL A 154 27.16 -0.40 -1.84
N GLN A 155 27.36 -1.71 -1.69
CA GLN A 155 28.26 -2.41 -2.59
C GLN A 155 27.75 -2.22 -4.01
N PRO A 156 28.52 -1.60 -4.89
CA PRO A 156 28.05 -1.38 -6.25
C PRO A 156 27.76 -2.73 -6.90
N LEU A 157 26.71 -2.77 -7.71
CA LEU A 157 26.44 -3.95 -8.52
C LEU A 157 27.66 -4.25 -9.38
N SER A 158 28.10 -5.51 -9.36
CA SER A 158 29.14 -5.95 -10.31
C SER A 158 28.65 -5.80 -11.75
N ASN A 159 29.57 -5.76 -12.72
CA ASN A 159 29.20 -5.67 -14.14
C ASN A 159 28.23 -6.79 -14.54
N ARG A 160 28.44 -8.00 -14.00
CA ARG A 160 27.56 -9.14 -14.27
C ARG A 160 26.17 -8.98 -13.67
N GLU A 161 26.06 -8.40 -12.48
CA GLU A 161 24.78 -8.09 -11.84
C GLU A 161 24.02 -6.97 -12.59
N LYS A 162 24.75 -5.97 -13.14
CA LYS A 162 24.15 -4.92 -14.00
C LYS A 162 23.59 -5.51 -15.30
N GLU A 163 24.33 -6.41 -15.97
CA GLU A 163 23.86 -7.12 -17.17
C GLU A 163 22.60 -7.93 -16.90
N VAL A 164 22.58 -8.72 -15.81
CA VAL A 164 21.40 -9.47 -15.40
C VAL A 164 20.23 -8.53 -15.10
N LEU A 165 20.46 -7.43 -14.38
CA LEU A 165 19.43 -6.44 -14.05
C LEU A 165 18.87 -5.77 -15.31
N LYS A 166 19.71 -5.39 -16.28
CA LYS A 166 19.31 -4.84 -17.59
C LYS A 166 18.35 -5.79 -18.30
N LEU A 167 18.69 -7.08 -18.40
CA LEU A 167 17.86 -8.08 -19.08
C LEU A 167 16.55 -8.38 -18.31
N VAL A 168 16.56 -8.39 -16.98
CA VAL A 168 15.35 -8.50 -16.15
C VAL A 168 14.41 -7.32 -16.40
N ALA A 169 14.94 -6.12 -16.49
CA ALA A 169 14.17 -4.90 -16.72
C ALA A 169 13.60 -4.84 -18.15
N MET A 170 14.31 -5.41 -19.12
CA MET A 170 13.85 -5.57 -20.51
C MET A 170 12.79 -6.68 -20.68
N GLY A 171 12.42 -7.39 -19.62
CA GLY A 171 11.33 -8.37 -19.64
C GLY A 171 11.76 -9.82 -19.89
N TYR A 172 13.05 -10.12 -20.08
CA TYR A 172 13.53 -11.47 -20.33
C TYR A 172 13.23 -12.43 -19.17
N THR A 173 12.92 -13.68 -19.51
CA THR A 173 12.75 -14.80 -18.56
C THR A 173 14.13 -15.30 -18.07
N ASN A 174 14.16 -16.01 -16.94
CA ASN A 174 15.42 -16.58 -16.42
C ASN A 174 16.11 -17.49 -17.46
N LYS A 175 15.35 -18.26 -18.24
CA LYS A 175 15.87 -19.10 -19.30
C LYS A 175 16.53 -18.28 -20.41
N GLN A 176 15.83 -17.27 -20.91
CA GLN A 176 16.36 -16.37 -21.96
C GLN A 176 17.61 -15.60 -21.50
N ILE A 177 17.66 -15.19 -20.23
CA ILE A 177 18.84 -14.53 -19.64
C ILE A 177 20.00 -15.52 -19.56
N ALA A 178 19.73 -16.76 -19.11
CA ALA A 178 20.72 -17.82 -19.03
C ALA A 178 21.35 -18.12 -20.41
N ASP A 179 20.52 -18.26 -21.43
CA ASP A 179 20.95 -18.50 -22.82
C ASP A 179 21.80 -17.33 -23.36
N LYS A 180 21.33 -16.07 -23.17
CA LYS A 180 22.05 -14.87 -23.62
C LYS A 180 23.40 -14.67 -22.94
N LEU A 181 23.51 -15.03 -21.67
CA LEU A 181 24.70 -14.81 -20.86
C LEU A 181 25.59 -16.05 -20.75
N LEU A 182 25.22 -17.16 -21.40
CA LEU A 182 25.91 -18.45 -21.36
C LEU A 182 26.10 -18.96 -19.91
N LEU A 183 25.03 -18.87 -19.11
CA LEU A 183 25.01 -19.28 -17.71
C LEU A 183 23.92 -20.30 -17.44
N SER A 184 23.96 -20.99 -16.29
CA SER A 184 22.85 -21.82 -15.83
C SER A 184 21.69 -20.95 -15.28
N ILE A 185 20.46 -21.46 -15.36
CA ILE A 185 19.28 -20.81 -14.77
C ILE A 185 19.50 -20.58 -13.27
N LYS A 186 20.09 -21.54 -12.56
CA LYS A 186 20.42 -21.43 -11.13
C LYS A 186 21.40 -20.29 -10.85
N THR A 187 22.35 -20.05 -11.75
CA THR A 187 23.30 -18.92 -11.64
C THR A 187 22.56 -17.59 -11.80
N ILE A 188 21.60 -17.49 -12.73
CA ILE A 188 20.77 -16.27 -12.90
C ILE A 188 19.93 -16.02 -11.66
N GLU A 189 19.32 -17.03 -11.05
CA GLU A 189 18.55 -16.91 -9.81
C GLU A 189 19.43 -16.41 -8.67
N SER A 190 20.66 -16.93 -8.54
CA SER A 190 21.63 -16.46 -7.56
C SER A 190 22.02 -14.99 -7.76
N HIS A 191 22.26 -14.56 -9.01
CA HIS A 191 22.51 -13.14 -9.31
C HIS A 191 21.31 -12.27 -8.96
N LYS A 192 20.08 -12.69 -9.29
CA LYS A 192 18.85 -11.95 -8.94
C LYS A 192 18.66 -11.84 -7.44
N ALA A 193 18.97 -12.87 -6.67
CA ALA A 193 18.92 -12.83 -5.21
C ALA A 193 19.90 -11.80 -4.64
N ARG A 194 21.16 -11.82 -5.11
CA ARG A 194 22.19 -10.84 -4.69
C ARG A 194 21.84 -9.41 -5.10
N ILE A 195 21.27 -9.20 -6.30
CA ILE A 195 20.82 -7.88 -6.74
C ILE A 195 19.73 -7.36 -5.79
N LYS A 196 18.72 -8.19 -5.49
CA LYS A 196 17.66 -7.84 -4.55
C LYS A 196 18.21 -7.47 -3.17
N GLU A 197 19.14 -8.26 -2.65
CA GLU A 197 19.80 -8.03 -1.37
C GLU A 197 20.62 -6.73 -1.36
N LYS A 198 21.47 -6.51 -2.37
CA LYS A 198 22.32 -5.30 -2.48
C LYS A 198 21.50 -4.02 -2.65
N LEU A 199 20.41 -4.08 -3.41
CA LEU A 199 19.53 -2.93 -3.68
C LEU A 199 18.43 -2.79 -2.64
N ASN A 200 18.23 -3.80 -1.78
CA ASN A 200 17.11 -3.91 -0.83
C ASN A 200 15.75 -3.78 -1.53
N LEU A 201 15.59 -4.44 -2.69
CA LEU A 201 14.39 -4.44 -3.51
C LEU A 201 13.80 -5.84 -3.60
N ASN A 202 12.52 -6.01 -3.27
CA ASN A 202 11.87 -7.32 -3.19
C ASN A 202 11.07 -7.68 -4.45
N HIS A 203 10.48 -6.68 -5.13
CA HIS A 203 9.61 -6.90 -6.28
C HIS A 203 10.33 -6.68 -7.61
N ARG A 204 9.87 -7.39 -8.65
CA ARG A 204 10.40 -7.21 -10.02
C ARG A 204 10.17 -5.78 -10.53
N SER A 205 9.02 -5.19 -10.21
CA SER A 205 8.69 -3.81 -10.56
C SER A 205 9.70 -2.80 -10.03
N ASP A 206 10.24 -3.02 -8.83
CA ASP A 206 11.21 -2.12 -8.21
C ASP A 206 12.58 -2.24 -8.89
N LEU A 207 12.95 -3.45 -9.32
CA LEU A 207 14.15 -3.67 -10.12
C LEU A 207 14.07 -2.95 -11.47
N VAL A 208 12.89 -2.97 -12.12
CA VAL A 208 12.64 -2.26 -13.37
C VAL A 208 12.75 -0.75 -13.16
N LYS A 209 12.07 -0.20 -12.15
CA LYS A 209 12.14 1.23 -11.80
C LYS A 209 13.59 1.67 -11.50
N TYR A 210 14.32 0.88 -10.74
CA TYR A 210 15.73 1.15 -10.44
C TYR A 210 16.59 1.16 -11.72
N ALA A 211 16.45 0.18 -12.61
CA ALA A 211 17.18 0.11 -13.87
C ALA A 211 16.91 1.34 -14.75
N ILE A 212 15.65 1.79 -14.84
CA ILE A 212 15.26 3.01 -15.57
C ILE A 212 15.90 4.24 -14.92
N SER A 213 15.79 4.41 -13.60
CA SER A 213 16.33 5.57 -12.88
C SER A 213 17.85 5.71 -12.94
N LYS A 214 18.56 4.60 -13.17
CA LYS A 214 20.02 4.56 -13.34
C LYS A 214 20.47 4.57 -14.80
N GLY A 215 19.54 4.71 -15.75
CA GLY A 215 19.87 4.76 -17.19
C GLY A 215 20.35 3.43 -17.77
N LEU A 216 20.27 2.31 -17.03
CA LEU A 216 20.84 1.02 -17.45
C LEU A 216 20.20 0.42 -18.70
N LEU A 217 19.05 0.95 -19.15
CA LEU A 217 18.37 0.51 -20.37
C LEU A 217 18.87 1.21 -21.64
N TYR A 218 19.61 2.33 -21.49
CA TYR A 218 20.03 3.21 -22.60
C TYR A 218 21.55 3.17 -22.86
N GLU A 219 22.31 2.37 -22.10
CA GLU A 219 23.72 2.12 -22.41
C GLU A 219 23.82 1.03 -23.49
N ASP A 220 24.35 1.40 -24.67
CA ASP A 220 24.68 0.51 -25.78
C ASP A 220 25.82 -0.47 -25.43
#